data_707b5325800293dd7693d5e7a731bf2d
#
_entry.id   707b5325800293dd7693d5e7a731bf2d
#
_cell.length_a   1.000
_cell.length_b   1.000
_cell.length_c   1.000
_cell.angle_alpha   90.00
_cell.angle_beta   90.00
_cell.angle_gamma   90.00
#
_symmetry.space_group_name_H-M   'P 1'
#
loop_
_entity.id
_entity.type
_entity.pdbx_description
1 polymer ?
#
loop_
_entity_poly.entity_id
_entity_poly.type
_entity_poly.pdbx_seq_one_letter_code
_entity_poly.pdbx_strand_id
1 'polypeptide(L)'
;GRLLVMETNHPFRPSDYRLAEVLAQRAMSCLHYRAGGLNTGFRSMDDVISDLLRNRQPDSGQLRRLLDQLGWESEDPYVCLNIANQENTASTIQEHSLHSDLFRYFPNSYVLLENHRQYVILNMRRLAIPYTMLRHTLAPLCRDYLLYAGISSPIQGIQSLHVAFTQAQIALDTCFRQRGDRWIWLFSQCALTHILENFHAELTLEQTLSPALYALRDYDREHGTPYFETLREYLLCERDIPKTSQALIIHRTTLLYRLKKIESLVNLSLDDPGQRLYLLLSLYVMDRIQSGGVPRKEQDISENPLH
;
A
#
# COMPACT_ATOMS: atom_id res chain seq x y z
N GLY A 1 -4.53 -36.64 -4.26
CA GLY A 1 -3.81 -37.40 -5.30
C GLY A 1 -2.70 -38.23 -4.68
N ARG A 2 -2.28 -39.29 -5.33
CA ARG A 2 -1.12 -40.06 -4.93
C ARG A 2 -0.10 -39.97 -6.05
N LEU A 3 1.15 -39.61 -5.74
CA LEU A 3 2.27 -39.69 -6.67
C LEU A 3 2.92 -41.10 -6.46
N LEU A 4 2.94 -41.91 -7.50
CA LEU A 4 3.63 -43.17 -7.53
C LEU A 4 4.96 -43.00 -8.27
N VAL A 5 6.05 -43.25 -7.57
CA VAL A 5 7.40 -43.26 -8.15
C VAL A 5 7.89 -44.67 -8.11
N MET A 6 8.28 -45.22 -9.25
CA MET A 6 8.73 -46.63 -9.38
C MET A 6 10.21 -46.68 -9.70
N GLU A 7 10.92 -47.61 -9.09
CA GLU A 7 12.27 -47.98 -9.47
C GLU A 7 12.24 -48.73 -10.80
N THR A 8 13.01 -48.23 -11.77
CA THR A 8 13.07 -48.88 -13.10
C THR A 8 14.41 -49.54 -13.37
N ASN A 9 15.51 -48.86 -13.12
CA ASN A 9 16.84 -49.35 -13.48
C ASN A 9 17.81 -49.47 -12.30
N HIS A 10 17.56 -48.78 -11.19
CA HIS A 10 18.41 -48.81 -10.00
C HIS A 10 17.54 -48.60 -8.75
N PRO A 11 17.93 -49.20 -7.59
CA PRO A 11 17.27 -48.90 -6.32
C PRO A 11 17.43 -47.47 -5.92
N PHE A 12 16.40 -46.88 -5.25
CA PHE A 12 16.39 -45.52 -4.78
C PHE A 12 17.54 -45.22 -3.82
N ARG A 13 18.26 -44.11 -4.12
CA ARG A 13 19.25 -43.56 -3.21
C ARG A 13 18.58 -42.56 -2.25
N PRO A 14 19.20 -42.19 -1.11
CA PRO A 14 18.66 -41.19 -0.19
C PRO A 14 18.36 -39.81 -0.85
N SER A 15 19.14 -39.45 -1.91
CA SER A 15 18.89 -38.26 -2.71
C SER A 15 17.59 -38.32 -3.52
N ASP A 16 17.19 -39.51 -3.95
CA ASP A 16 16.03 -39.71 -4.82
C ASP A 16 14.72 -39.56 -4.02
N TYR A 17 14.74 -39.96 -2.73
CA TYR A 17 13.62 -39.69 -1.81
C TYR A 17 13.40 -38.19 -1.61
N ARG A 18 14.47 -37.42 -1.45
CA ARG A 18 14.36 -35.95 -1.37
C ARG A 18 13.84 -35.35 -2.67
N LEU A 19 14.30 -35.83 -3.83
CA LEU A 19 13.81 -35.40 -5.12
C LEU A 19 12.32 -35.75 -5.30
N ALA A 20 11.93 -36.96 -4.92
CA ALA A 20 10.53 -37.41 -4.96
C ALA A 20 9.63 -36.55 -4.05
N GLU A 21 10.13 -36.16 -2.88
CA GLU A 21 9.41 -35.27 -1.95
C GLU A 21 9.24 -33.85 -2.54
N VAL A 22 10.29 -33.30 -3.14
CA VAL A 22 10.23 -32.01 -3.87
C VAL A 22 9.27 -32.09 -5.06
N LEU A 23 9.33 -33.21 -5.83
CA LEU A 23 8.42 -33.43 -6.96
C LEU A 23 6.98 -33.61 -6.50
N ALA A 24 6.76 -34.32 -5.37
CA ALA A 24 5.42 -34.48 -4.79
C ALA A 24 4.85 -33.16 -4.31
N GLN A 25 5.64 -32.32 -3.63
CA GLN A 25 5.25 -30.97 -3.23
C GLN A 25 4.93 -30.09 -4.45
N ARG A 26 5.74 -30.10 -5.48
CA ARG A 26 5.48 -29.36 -6.74
C ARG A 26 4.27 -29.89 -7.49
N ALA A 27 4.10 -31.23 -7.57
CA ALA A 27 2.94 -31.83 -8.20
C ALA A 27 1.64 -31.50 -7.44
N MET A 28 1.69 -31.51 -6.11
CA MET A 28 0.56 -31.07 -5.28
C MET A 28 0.21 -29.59 -5.51
N SER A 29 1.20 -28.71 -5.59
CA SER A 29 0.99 -27.29 -5.93
C SER A 29 0.39 -27.13 -7.32
N CYS A 30 0.88 -27.87 -8.32
CA CYS A 30 0.32 -27.86 -9.69
C CYS A 30 -1.10 -28.48 -9.75
N LEU A 31 -1.40 -29.48 -8.94
CA LEU A 31 -2.72 -30.10 -8.88
C LEU A 31 -3.74 -29.19 -8.19
N HIS A 32 -3.34 -28.44 -7.18
CA HIS A 32 -4.19 -27.39 -6.58
C HIS A 32 -4.50 -26.29 -7.61
N TYR A 33 -3.52 -25.92 -8.44
CA TYR A 33 -3.71 -24.92 -9.50
C TYR A 33 -4.61 -25.42 -10.66
N ARG A 34 -4.60 -26.74 -10.97
CA ARG A 34 -5.42 -27.33 -12.04
C ARG A 34 -6.78 -27.88 -11.59
N ALA A 35 -6.99 -28.13 -10.32
CA ALA A 35 -8.25 -28.68 -9.81
C ALA A 35 -9.44 -27.69 -9.92
N GLY A 36 -9.20 -26.43 -10.25
CA GLY A 36 -10.26 -25.48 -10.59
C GLY A 36 -11.01 -25.75 -11.91
N GLY A 37 -10.63 -26.78 -12.66
CA GLY A 37 -11.20 -27.06 -14.00
C GLY A 37 -12.11 -28.29 -14.10
N LEU A 38 -12.36 -29.05 -13.05
CA LEU A 38 -13.31 -30.15 -13.08
C LEU A 38 -14.61 -29.74 -12.38
N ASN A 39 -15.63 -29.61 -13.18
CA ASN A 39 -17.01 -29.26 -12.93
C ASN A 39 -17.70 -30.20 -11.91
N THR A 40 -17.26 -30.15 -10.65
CA THR A 40 -18.04 -30.63 -9.52
C THR A 40 -18.52 -29.38 -8.81
N GLY A 41 -19.78 -29.22 -8.50
CA GLY A 41 -20.44 -28.03 -7.95
C GLY A 41 -19.87 -27.47 -6.62
N PHE A 42 -18.59 -27.68 -6.38
CA PHE A 42 -17.79 -27.14 -5.28
C PHE A 42 -16.85 -26.07 -5.87
N ARG A 43 -17.07 -24.83 -5.49
CA ARG A 43 -16.12 -23.73 -5.75
C ARG A 43 -14.77 -24.05 -5.12
N SER A 44 -13.69 -23.70 -5.81
CA SER A 44 -12.32 -23.82 -5.29
C SER A 44 -12.06 -22.86 -4.13
N MET A 45 -11.00 -23.07 -3.37
CA MET A 45 -10.56 -22.13 -2.33
C MET A 45 -10.21 -20.76 -2.95
N ASP A 46 -9.64 -20.77 -4.16
CA ASP A 46 -9.34 -19.53 -4.92
C ASP A 46 -10.60 -18.74 -5.22
N ASP A 47 -11.71 -19.40 -5.55
CA ASP A 47 -13.00 -18.72 -5.81
C ASP A 47 -13.53 -18.03 -4.55
N VAL A 48 -13.42 -18.71 -3.38
CA VAL A 48 -13.86 -18.16 -2.09
C VAL A 48 -13.02 -16.95 -1.71
N ILE A 49 -11.71 -17.01 -1.87
CA ILE A 49 -10.81 -15.88 -1.60
C ILE A 49 -11.06 -14.76 -2.60
N SER A 50 -11.21 -15.06 -3.90
CA SER A 50 -11.53 -14.06 -4.92
C SER A 50 -12.85 -13.33 -4.63
N ASP A 51 -13.87 -14.04 -4.13
CA ASP A 51 -15.12 -13.41 -3.71
C ASP A 51 -14.90 -12.45 -2.54
N LEU A 52 -14.15 -12.86 -1.51
CA LEU A 52 -13.80 -12.01 -0.37
C LEU A 52 -13.01 -10.76 -0.82
N LEU A 53 -12.03 -10.91 -1.71
CA LEU A 53 -11.23 -9.81 -2.23
C LEU A 53 -12.09 -8.79 -3.02
N ARG A 54 -13.17 -9.26 -3.66
CA ARG A 54 -14.10 -8.40 -4.44
C ARG A 54 -15.31 -7.94 -3.65
N ASN A 55 -15.27 -8.01 -2.32
CA ASN A 55 -16.39 -7.67 -1.43
C ASN A 55 -17.69 -8.45 -1.75
N ARG A 56 -17.55 -9.69 -2.21
CA ARG A 56 -18.67 -10.60 -2.37
C ARG A 56 -18.72 -11.53 -1.16
N GLN A 57 -19.91 -11.81 -0.68
CA GLN A 57 -20.07 -12.77 0.42
C GLN A 57 -20.08 -14.19 -0.13
N PRO A 58 -19.07 -15.01 0.17
CA PRO A 58 -19.10 -16.42 -0.15
C PRO A 58 -20.14 -17.15 0.71
N ASP A 59 -20.56 -18.31 0.26
CA ASP A 59 -21.40 -19.19 1.07
C ASP A 59 -20.73 -19.50 2.42
N SER A 60 -21.51 -19.39 3.51
CA SER A 60 -20.99 -19.54 4.87
C SER A 60 -20.34 -20.92 5.13
N GLY A 61 -20.86 -21.97 4.49
CA GLY A 61 -20.30 -23.31 4.58
C GLY A 61 -18.98 -23.46 3.82
N GLN A 62 -18.78 -22.72 2.72
CA GLN A 62 -17.54 -22.67 1.95
C GLN A 62 -16.47 -21.88 2.72
N LEU A 63 -16.84 -20.71 3.25
CA LEU A 63 -15.93 -19.90 4.07
C LEU A 63 -15.45 -20.67 5.30
N ARG A 64 -16.35 -21.33 6.01
CA ARG A 64 -16.00 -22.13 7.19
C ARG A 64 -15.00 -23.23 6.83
N ARG A 65 -15.22 -23.96 5.73
CA ARG A 65 -14.29 -25.00 5.26
C ARG A 65 -12.91 -24.42 4.92
N LEU A 66 -12.85 -23.26 4.27
CA LEU A 66 -11.61 -22.56 4.00
C LEU A 66 -10.85 -22.25 5.30
N LEU A 67 -11.53 -21.64 6.26
CA LEU A 67 -10.95 -21.28 7.55
C LEU A 67 -10.45 -22.50 8.32
N ASP A 68 -11.27 -23.58 8.38
CA ASP A 68 -10.90 -24.83 9.03
C ASP A 68 -9.65 -25.47 8.39
N GLN A 69 -9.55 -25.46 7.06
CA GLN A 69 -8.39 -26.00 6.33
C GLN A 69 -7.10 -25.18 6.55
N LEU A 70 -7.22 -23.85 6.67
CA LEU A 70 -6.09 -22.99 6.94
C LEU A 70 -5.76 -22.86 8.44
N GLY A 71 -6.64 -23.37 9.31
CA GLY A 71 -6.55 -23.19 10.75
C GLY A 71 -6.72 -21.72 11.17
N TRP A 72 -7.50 -20.93 10.40
CA TRP A 72 -7.76 -19.53 10.63
C TRP A 72 -9.11 -19.32 11.33
N GLU A 73 -9.23 -18.20 12.04
CA GLU A 73 -10.49 -17.76 12.64
C GLU A 73 -11.03 -16.54 11.91
N SER A 74 -12.37 -16.43 11.84
CA SER A 74 -13.04 -15.35 11.10
C SER A 74 -12.60 -13.96 11.58
N GLU A 75 -12.41 -13.80 12.88
CA GLU A 75 -12.10 -12.54 13.54
C GLU A 75 -10.60 -12.28 13.73
N ASP A 76 -9.74 -13.11 13.13
CA ASP A 76 -8.30 -12.86 13.19
C ASP A 76 -7.91 -11.58 12.45
N PRO A 77 -6.77 -10.97 12.80
CA PRO A 77 -6.23 -9.86 12.03
C PRO A 77 -5.56 -10.36 10.75
N TYR A 78 -5.87 -9.74 9.61
CA TYR A 78 -5.35 -10.09 8.29
C TYR A 78 -4.58 -8.94 7.65
N VAL A 79 -3.60 -9.30 6.82
CA VAL A 79 -2.85 -8.39 5.94
C VAL A 79 -2.85 -8.98 4.53
N CYS A 80 -2.99 -8.14 3.52
CA CYS A 80 -2.82 -8.51 2.12
C CYS A 80 -1.54 -7.89 1.57
N LEU A 81 -0.75 -8.73 0.86
CA LEU A 81 0.34 -8.26 0.01
C LEU A 81 -0.13 -8.37 -1.45
N ASN A 82 0.16 -7.37 -2.26
CA ASN A 82 -0.02 -7.41 -3.70
C ASN A 82 1.36 -7.27 -4.35
N ILE A 83 1.78 -8.29 -5.08
CA ILE A 83 3.14 -8.41 -5.62
C ILE A 83 3.05 -8.58 -7.13
N ALA A 84 3.77 -7.75 -7.88
CA ALA A 84 3.83 -7.82 -9.32
C ALA A 84 5.15 -7.23 -9.86
N ASN A 85 5.47 -7.56 -11.12
CA ASN A 85 6.47 -6.80 -11.85
C ASN A 85 5.81 -5.64 -12.61
N GLN A 86 6.59 -4.64 -13.00
CA GLN A 86 6.09 -3.44 -13.67
C GLN A 86 5.53 -3.73 -15.07
N GLU A 87 6.07 -4.73 -15.75
CA GLU A 87 5.75 -5.03 -17.15
C GLU A 87 4.68 -6.11 -17.30
N ASN A 88 4.22 -6.72 -16.21
CA ASN A 88 3.26 -7.84 -16.23
C ASN A 88 3.69 -9.02 -17.16
N THR A 89 5.02 -9.19 -17.37
CA THR A 89 5.60 -10.10 -18.34
C THR A 89 6.28 -11.32 -17.70
N ALA A 90 5.97 -11.63 -16.43
CA ALA A 90 6.57 -12.78 -15.75
C ALA A 90 6.27 -14.08 -16.53
N SER A 91 7.31 -14.88 -16.76
CA SER A 91 7.11 -16.19 -17.35
C SER A 91 6.40 -17.11 -16.35
N THR A 92 5.62 -18.05 -16.84
CA THR A 92 4.90 -19.04 -15.99
C THR A 92 5.84 -19.78 -15.02
N ILE A 93 7.11 -19.98 -15.42
CA ILE A 93 8.13 -20.62 -14.57
C ILE A 93 8.52 -19.72 -13.40
N GLN A 94 8.68 -18.41 -13.63
CA GLN A 94 8.99 -17.45 -12.58
C GLN A 94 7.83 -17.31 -11.59
N GLU A 95 6.60 -17.30 -12.06
CA GLU A 95 5.41 -17.26 -11.22
C GLU A 95 5.32 -18.47 -10.28
N HIS A 96 5.61 -19.68 -10.77
CA HIS A 96 5.60 -20.89 -9.94
C HIS A 96 6.74 -20.91 -8.92
N SER A 97 7.92 -20.44 -9.28
CA SER A 97 9.05 -20.34 -8.36
C SER A 97 8.78 -19.33 -7.27
N LEU A 98 8.26 -18.16 -7.63
CA LEU A 98 7.85 -17.12 -6.69
C LEU A 98 6.77 -17.63 -5.73
N HIS A 99 5.75 -18.32 -6.24
CA HIS A 99 4.69 -18.90 -5.41
C HIS A 99 5.25 -19.86 -4.35
N SER A 100 6.19 -20.72 -4.73
CA SER A 100 6.83 -21.66 -3.80
C SER A 100 7.67 -20.93 -2.75
N ASP A 101 8.41 -19.90 -3.15
CA ASP A 101 9.23 -19.11 -2.24
C ASP A 101 8.36 -18.27 -1.28
N LEU A 102 7.22 -17.75 -1.73
CA LEU A 102 6.28 -17.02 -0.88
C LEU A 102 5.79 -17.91 0.28
N PHE A 103 5.45 -19.15 0.04
CA PHE A 103 5.09 -20.10 1.11
C PHE A 103 6.25 -20.37 2.07
N ARG A 104 7.48 -20.39 1.58
CA ARG A 104 8.66 -20.57 2.42
C ARG A 104 8.91 -19.38 3.33
N TYR A 105 8.72 -18.14 2.83
CA TYR A 105 8.90 -16.93 3.61
C TYR A 105 7.72 -16.63 4.53
N PHE A 106 6.51 -17.00 4.10
CA PHE A 106 5.26 -16.78 4.83
C PHE A 106 4.50 -18.10 5.03
N PRO A 107 4.98 -18.99 5.90
CA PRO A 107 4.25 -20.20 6.21
C PRO A 107 2.88 -19.86 6.81
N ASN A 108 1.88 -20.68 6.55
CA ASN A 108 0.48 -20.45 6.92
C ASN A 108 -0.18 -19.22 6.26
N SER A 109 0.34 -18.77 5.12
CA SER A 109 -0.32 -17.78 4.26
C SER A 109 -1.18 -18.45 3.20
N TYR A 110 -2.05 -17.67 2.56
CA TYR A 110 -2.73 -18.07 1.33
C TYR A 110 -2.20 -17.22 0.18
N VAL A 111 -1.79 -17.88 -0.92
CA VAL A 111 -1.26 -17.19 -2.11
C VAL A 111 -2.19 -17.44 -3.27
N LEU A 112 -2.77 -16.37 -3.80
CA LEU A 112 -3.62 -16.36 -4.99
C LEU A 112 -2.86 -15.72 -6.14
N LEU A 113 -2.81 -16.39 -7.29
CA LEU A 113 -2.31 -15.82 -8.54
C LEU A 113 -3.49 -15.40 -9.41
N GLU A 114 -3.60 -14.12 -9.71
CA GLU A 114 -4.62 -13.59 -10.60
C GLU A 114 -4.03 -12.46 -11.47
N ASN A 115 -4.24 -12.53 -12.79
CA ASN A 115 -3.79 -11.51 -13.75
C ASN A 115 -2.28 -11.16 -13.61
N HIS A 116 -1.42 -12.17 -13.50
CA HIS A 116 0.04 -12.02 -13.31
C HIS A 116 0.43 -11.28 -12.01
N ARG A 117 -0.46 -11.18 -11.03
CA ARG A 117 -0.20 -10.64 -9.69
C ARG A 117 -0.33 -11.72 -8.65
N GLN A 118 0.57 -11.71 -7.67
CA GLN A 118 0.51 -12.60 -6.51
C GLN A 118 -0.13 -11.82 -5.36
N TYR A 119 -1.27 -12.32 -4.89
CA TYR A 119 -1.92 -11.82 -3.68
C TYR A 119 -1.62 -12.77 -2.55
N VAL A 120 -0.95 -12.27 -1.51
CA VAL A 120 -0.60 -13.08 -0.33
C VAL A 120 -1.45 -12.61 0.84
N ILE A 121 -2.32 -13.47 1.32
CA ILE A 121 -3.13 -13.21 2.50
C ILE A 121 -2.41 -13.79 3.70
N LEU A 122 -2.11 -12.95 4.67
CA LEU A 122 -1.42 -13.29 5.90
C LEU A 122 -2.39 -13.21 7.07
N ASN A 123 -2.53 -14.29 7.82
CA ASN A 123 -3.17 -14.27 9.12
C ASN A 123 -2.12 -13.85 10.16
N MET A 124 -2.26 -12.65 10.71
CA MET A 124 -1.26 -12.07 11.61
C MET A 124 -1.18 -12.76 12.98
N ARG A 125 -2.21 -13.55 13.37
CA ARG A 125 -2.18 -14.36 14.58
C ARG A 125 -1.35 -15.64 14.38
N ARG A 126 -1.31 -16.15 13.15
CA ARG A 126 -0.59 -17.40 12.80
C ARG A 126 0.81 -17.13 12.25
N LEU A 127 1.10 -15.88 11.89
CA LEU A 127 2.40 -15.49 11.36
C LEU A 127 3.40 -15.29 12.52
N ALA A 128 4.59 -15.90 12.38
CA ALA A 128 5.64 -15.81 13.40
C ALA A 128 6.37 -14.47 13.44
N ILE A 129 6.15 -13.60 12.44
CA ILE A 129 6.82 -12.30 12.33
C ILE A 129 5.83 -11.15 12.57
N PRO A 130 6.25 -10.06 13.24
CA PRO A 130 5.40 -8.90 13.45
C PRO A 130 5.19 -8.12 12.13
N TYR A 131 4.09 -7.37 12.05
CA TYR A 131 3.75 -6.53 10.90
C TYR A 131 4.91 -5.60 10.46
N THR A 132 5.63 -5.03 11.42
CA THR A 132 6.76 -4.12 11.18
C THR A 132 7.92 -4.77 10.41
N MET A 133 8.04 -6.09 10.46
CA MET A 133 9.09 -6.85 9.78
C MET A 133 8.69 -7.35 8.39
N LEU A 134 7.42 -7.25 8.00
CA LEU A 134 6.93 -7.74 6.70
C LEU A 134 7.73 -7.17 5.52
N ARG A 135 8.01 -5.88 5.55
CA ARG A 135 8.81 -5.22 4.52
C ARG A 135 10.21 -5.82 4.40
N HIS A 136 10.88 -6.06 5.54
CA HIS A 136 12.24 -6.62 5.55
C HIS A 136 12.23 -8.08 5.09
N THR A 137 11.23 -8.85 5.49
CA THR A 137 11.07 -10.25 5.08
C THR A 137 10.81 -10.38 3.59
N LEU A 138 10.03 -9.46 3.00
CA LEU A 138 9.69 -9.49 1.58
C LEU A 138 10.81 -8.92 0.68
N ALA A 139 11.68 -8.06 1.21
CA ALA A 139 12.70 -7.36 0.43
C ALA A 139 13.64 -8.27 -0.39
N PRO A 140 14.14 -9.41 0.12
CA PRO A 140 14.96 -10.33 -0.67
C PRO A 140 14.21 -10.87 -1.89
N LEU A 141 12.93 -11.27 -1.72
CA LEU A 141 12.11 -11.76 -2.83
C LEU A 141 11.89 -10.69 -3.90
N CYS A 142 11.55 -9.47 -3.48
CA CYS A 142 11.36 -8.35 -4.42
C CYS A 142 12.64 -8.08 -5.22
N ARG A 143 13.79 -8.13 -4.57
CA ARG A 143 15.09 -7.95 -5.24
C ARG A 143 15.40 -9.08 -6.22
N ASP A 144 15.27 -10.32 -5.77
CA ASP A 144 15.71 -11.49 -6.52
C ASP A 144 14.83 -11.78 -7.75
N TYR A 145 13.55 -11.40 -7.68
CA TYR A 145 12.59 -11.54 -8.77
C TYR A 145 12.26 -10.22 -9.50
N LEU A 146 12.92 -9.11 -9.14
CA LEU A 146 12.67 -7.77 -9.70
C LEU A 146 11.20 -7.35 -9.60
N LEU A 147 10.62 -7.52 -8.40
CA LEU A 147 9.21 -7.29 -8.13
C LEU A 147 9.00 -6.05 -7.27
N TYR A 148 7.81 -5.51 -7.40
CA TYR A 148 7.27 -4.49 -6.53
C TYR A 148 6.17 -5.07 -5.65
N ALA A 149 5.99 -4.49 -4.47
CA ALA A 149 4.96 -4.96 -3.54
C ALA A 149 4.26 -3.81 -2.83
N GLY A 150 2.95 -3.95 -2.71
CA GLY A 150 2.10 -3.15 -1.83
C GLY A 150 1.66 -3.97 -0.63
N ILE A 151 1.73 -3.40 0.55
CA ILE A 151 1.34 -4.03 1.82
C ILE A 151 0.19 -3.24 2.43
N SER A 152 -0.93 -3.91 2.73
CA SER A 152 -2.05 -3.29 3.43
C SER A 152 -1.74 -3.01 4.90
N SER A 153 -2.54 -2.17 5.55
CA SER A 153 -2.63 -2.16 7.01
C SER A 153 -3.27 -3.46 7.51
N PRO A 154 -3.01 -3.88 8.76
CA PRO A 154 -3.77 -4.96 9.37
C PRO A 154 -5.25 -4.59 9.47
N ILE A 155 -6.12 -5.50 9.06
CA ILE A 155 -7.58 -5.37 9.16
C ILE A 155 -8.12 -6.45 10.07
N GLN A 156 -9.23 -6.17 10.74
CA GLN A 156 -9.88 -7.13 11.62
C GLN A 156 -10.98 -7.88 10.84
N GLY A 157 -10.95 -9.21 10.92
CA GLY A 157 -11.94 -10.08 10.33
C GLY A 157 -11.76 -10.37 8.83
N ILE A 158 -11.95 -11.63 8.45
CA ILE A 158 -11.80 -12.10 7.07
C ILE A 158 -12.82 -11.46 6.12
N GLN A 159 -13.99 -11.05 6.61
CA GLN A 159 -15.03 -10.39 5.82
C GLN A 159 -14.58 -9.03 5.28
N SER A 160 -13.63 -8.39 5.95
CA SER A 160 -13.05 -7.11 5.53
C SER A 160 -11.84 -7.27 4.59
N LEU A 161 -11.57 -8.47 4.08
CA LEU A 161 -10.38 -8.75 3.28
C LEU A 161 -10.29 -7.88 2.02
N HIS A 162 -11.45 -7.49 1.44
CA HIS A 162 -11.51 -6.55 0.31
C HIS A 162 -10.86 -5.19 0.64
N VAL A 163 -10.93 -4.73 1.89
CA VAL A 163 -10.27 -3.48 2.32
C VAL A 163 -8.75 -3.66 2.28
N ALA A 164 -8.24 -4.77 2.85
CA ALA A 164 -6.81 -5.06 2.79
C ALA A 164 -6.31 -5.20 1.34
N PHE A 165 -7.08 -5.88 0.48
CA PHE A 165 -6.79 -6.00 -0.95
C PHE A 165 -6.69 -4.63 -1.62
N THR A 166 -7.70 -3.76 -1.44
CA THR A 166 -7.72 -2.41 -2.01
C THR A 166 -6.54 -1.58 -1.51
N GLN A 167 -6.22 -1.65 -0.21
CA GLN A 167 -5.08 -0.95 0.35
C GLN A 167 -3.75 -1.43 -0.25
N ALA A 168 -3.55 -2.74 -0.38
CA ALA A 168 -2.36 -3.31 -1.01
C ALA A 168 -2.24 -2.92 -2.49
N GLN A 169 -3.37 -2.86 -3.21
CA GLN A 169 -3.43 -2.39 -4.59
C GLN A 169 -2.97 -0.92 -4.71
N ILE A 170 -3.54 -0.03 -3.89
CA ILE A 170 -3.17 1.39 -3.85
C ILE A 170 -1.67 1.56 -3.55
N ALA A 171 -1.15 0.79 -2.61
CA ALA A 171 0.27 0.83 -2.25
C ALA A 171 1.16 0.39 -3.42
N LEU A 172 0.80 -0.69 -4.13
CA LEU A 172 1.53 -1.16 -5.32
C LEU A 172 1.46 -0.16 -6.47
N ASP A 173 0.27 0.38 -6.77
CA ASP A 173 0.09 1.36 -7.83
C ASP A 173 0.86 2.67 -7.55
N THR A 174 0.97 3.06 -6.27
CA THR A 174 1.83 4.17 -5.85
C THR A 174 3.30 3.86 -6.12
N CYS A 175 3.74 2.62 -5.85
CA CYS A 175 5.09 2.16 -6.14
C CYS A 175 5.42 2.31 -7.64
N PHE A 176 4.54 1.88 -8.51
CA PHE A 176 4.73 2.00 -9.97
C PHE A 176 4.75 3.45 -10.47
N ARG A 177 3.94 4.33 -9.87
CA ARG A 177 3.89 5.75 -10.26
C ARG A 177 5.13 6.52 -9.84
N GLN A 178 5.65 6.25 -8.65
CA GLN A 178 6.76 7.06 -8.10
C GLN A 178 8.14 6.71 -8.67
N ARG A 179 8.29 5.60 -9.41
CA ARG A 179 9.54 5.15 -10.10
C ARG A 179 10.83 5.38 -9.30
N GLY A 180 10.75 5.28 -7.96
CA GLY A 180 11.87 5.52 -7.07
C GLY A 180 12.59 4.23 -6.66
N ASP A 181 13.61 4.36 -5.82
CA ASP A 181 14.44 3.25 -5.31
C ASP A 181 13.69 2.33 -4.33
N ARG A 182 12.40 2.57 -4.09
CA ARG A 182 11.59 1.76 -3.17
C ARG A 182 10.74 0.77 -3.93
N TRP A 183 10.97 -0.50 -3.70
CA TRP A 183 10.24 -1.61 -4.31
C TRP A 183 9.04 -2.08 -3.47
N ILE A 184 8.95 -1.65 -2.21
CA ILE A 184 7.90 -2.07 -1.28
C ILE A 184 7.30 -0.86 -0.58
N TRP A 185 5.99 -0.71 -0.71
CA TRP A 185 5.22 0.35 -0.09
C TRP A 185 4.19 -0.21 0.88
N LEU A 186 4.08 0.42 2.06
CA LEU A 186 2.98 0.19 2.98
C LEU A 186 1.86 1.19 2.67
N PHE A 187 0.61 0.76 2.78
CA PHE A 187 -0.54 1.65 2.57
C PHE A 187 -0.49 2.89 3.47
N SER A 188 -0.06 2.75 4.72
CA SER A 188 0.10 3.89 5.65
C SER A 188 1.03 5.00 5.13
N GLN A 189 1.94 4.70 4.21
CA GLN A 189 2.86 5.68 3.61
C GLN A 189 2.24 6.45 2.43
N CYS A 190 1.21 5.90 1.81
CA CYS A 190 0.51 6.51 0.67
C CYS A 190 -0.94 6.90 0.97
N ALA A 191 -1.44 6.60 2.15
CA ALA A 191 -2.84 6.84 2.53
C ALA A 191 -3.25 8.31 2.40
N LEU A 192 -2.43 9.24 2.89
CA LEU A 192 -2.71 10.67 2.79
C LEU A 192 -2.76 11.13 1.33
N THR A 193 -1.80 10.69 0.52
CA THR A 193 -1.80 10.96 -0.93
C THR A 193 -3.08 10.44 -1.58
N HIS A 194 -3.46 9.20 -1.26
CA HIS A 194 -4.67 8.58 -1.81
C HIS A 194 -5.94 9.34 -1.42
N ILE A 195 -6.05 9.79 -0.15
CA ILE A 195 -7.18 10.61 0.30
C ILE A 195 -7.28 11.89 -0.53
N LEU A 196 -6.17 12.58 -0.72
CA LEU A 196 -6.14 13.85 -1.45
C LEU A 196 -6.40 13.69 -2.96
N GLU A 197 -5.87 12.63 -3.58
CA GLU A 197 -6.10 12.32 -5.00
C GLU A 197 -7.55 11.93 -5.29
N ASN A 198 -8.25 11.36 -4.32
CA ASN A 198 -9.65 10.95 -4.45
C ASN A 198 -10.63 11.90 -3.73
N PHE A 199 -10.17 13.10 -3.39
CA PHE A 199 -11.00 14.14 -2.83
C PHE A 199 -11.99 14.64 -3.88
N HIS A 200 -13.24 14.29 -3.72
CA HIS A 200 -14.34 14.69 -4.61
C HIS A 200 -15.26 15.64 -3.85
N ALA A 201 -15.10 16.93 -4.13
CA ALA A 201 -15.92 17.99 -3.56
C ALA A 201 -16.35 18.97 -4.66
N GLU A 202 -17.29 19.88 -4.32
CA GLU A 202 -17.70 20.99 -5.20
C GLU A 202 -16.55 21.95 -5.50
N LEU A 203 -15.57 22.04 -4.59
CA LEU A 203 -14.37 22.87 -4.73
C LEU A 203 -13.19 22.01 -5.20
N THR A 204 -12.30 22.61 -5.98
CA THR A 204 -11.00 21.98 -6.29
C THR A 204 -10.09 21.97 -5.06
N LEU A 205 -9.08 21.09 -5.03
CA LEU A 205 -8.09 21.09 -3.94
C LEU A 205 -7.46 22.47 -3.73
N GLU A 206 -7.11 23.16 -4.81
CA GLU A 206 -6.56 24.52 -4.73
C GLU A 206 -7.51 25.51 -4.06
N GLN A 207 -8.81 25.39 -4.33
CA GLN A 207 -9.84 26.25 -3.72
C GLN A 207 -10.08 25.95 -2.24
N THR A 208 -9.63 24.80 -1.75
CA THR A 208 -9.74 24.42 -0.34
C THR A 208 -8.49 24.74 0.47
N LEU A 209 -7.43 25.27 -0.15
CA LEU A 209 -6.20 25.60 0.57
C LEU A 209 -6.38 26.84 1.47
N SER A 210 -5.58 26.91 2.51
CA SER A 210 -5.60 28.04 3.44
C SER A 210 -5.25 29.36 2.74
N PRO A 211 -6.15 30.34 2.72
CA PRO A 211 -5.87 31.64 2.12
C PRO A 211 -4.73 32.39 2.82
N ALA A 212 -4.47 32.06 4.09
CA ALA A 212 -3.37 32.63 4.86
C ALA A 212 -2.00 32.34 4.25
N LEU A 213 -1.80 31.16 3.64
CA LEU A 213 -0.54 30.82 2.97
C LEU A 213 -0.31 31.66 1.72
N TYR A 214 -1.35 31.93 0.96
CA TYR A 214 -1.26 32.81 -0.19
C TYR A 214 -0.99 34.25 0.23
N ALA A 215 -1.70 34.75 1.25
CA ALA A 215 -1.49 36.09 1.79
C ALA A 215 -0.05 36.29 2.30
N LEU A 216 0.54 35.30 2.97
CA LEU A 216 1.94 35.35 3.39
C LEU A 216 2.92 35.38 2.20
N ARG A 217 2.68 34.58 1.16
CA ARG A 217 3.53 34.58 -0.05
C ARG A 217 3.47 35.90 -0.79
N ASP A 218 2.30 36.51 -0.88
CA ASP A 218 2.12 37.80 -1.51
C ASP A 218 2.78 38.91 -0.69
N TYR A 219 2.60 38.90 0.63
CA TYR A 219 3.30 39.78 1.55
C TYR A 219 4.82 39.68 1.46
N ASP A 220 5.35 38.47 1.44
CA ASP A 220 6.80 38.22 1.32
C ASP A 220 7.34 38.76 -0.02
N ARG A 221 6.58 38.63 -1.10
CA ARG A 221 6.96 39.12 -2.41
C ARG A 221 7.02 40.67 -2.43
N GLU A 222 6.08 41.32 -1.75
CA GLU A 222 6.00 42.78 -1.71
C GLU A 222 7.05 43.40 -0.77
N HIS A 223 7.36 42.75 0.33
CA HIS A 223 8.17 43.29 1.43
C HIS A 223 9.57 42.66 1.54
N GLY A 224 9.89 41.67 0.73
CA GLY A 224 11.16 40.95 0.81
C GLY A 224 11.35 40.18 2.13
N THR A 225 10.26 39.71 2.73
CA THR A 225 10.30 39.00 4.00
C THR A 225 10.22 37.47 3.79
N PRO A 226 10.75 36.62 4.71
CA PRO A 226 10.70 35.17 4.59
C PRO A 226 9.66 34.57 5.55
N TYR A 227 8.47 35.11 5.64
CA TYR A 227 7.46 34.67 6.60
C TYR A 227 6.80 33.35 6.20
N PHE A 228 6.54 33.15 4.92
CA PHE A 228 5.99 31.87 4.44
C PHE A 228 6.94 30.70 4.76
N GLU A 229 8.23 30.85 4.43
CA GLU A 229 9.22 29.81 4.72
C GLU A 229 9.42 29.63 6.22
N THR A 230 9.36 30.71 7.00
CA THR A 230 9.44 30.64 8.46
C THR A 230 8.26 29.82 9.06
N LEU A 231 7.04 30.06 8.58
CA LEU A 231 5.87 29.31 9.00
C LEU A 231 5.96 27.83 8.59
N ARG A 232 6.37 27.59 7.35
CA ARG A 232 6.55 26.23 6.81
C ARG A 232 7.52 25.42 7.66
N GLU A 233 8.72 25.91 7.85
CA GLU A 233 9.73 25.22 8.66
C GLU A 233 9.30 25.01 10.12
N TYR A 234 8.63 26.01 10.71
CA TYR A 234 8.11 25.88 12.07
C TYR A 234 7.08 24.75 12.22
N LEU A 235 6.18 24.62 11.25
CA LEU A 235 5.17 23.54 11.23
C LEU A 235 5.80 22.18 10.94
N LEU A 236 6.76 22.07 10.01
CA LEU A 236 7.48 20.85 9.67
C LEU A 236 8.42 20.37 10.79
N CYS A 237 8.97 21.32 11.56
CA CYS A 237 9.74 21.03 12.77
C CYS A 237 8.86 20.78 14.02
N GLU A 238 7.55 20.53 13.84
CA GLU A 238 6.62 20.21 14.93
C GLU A 238 6.58 21.27 16.04
N ARG A 239 6.75 22.55 15.68
CA ARG A 239 6.79 23.72 16.58
C ARG A 239 8.00 23.75 17.52
N ASP A 240 9.00 22.96 17.26
CA ASP A 240 10.25 22.98 18.01
C ASP A 240 11.07 24.23 17.66
N ILE A 241 11.12 25.20 18.57
CA ILE A 241 11.81 26.48 18.38
C ILE A 241 13.33 26.30 18.13
N PRO A 242 14.07 25.51 18.94
CA PRO A 242 15.47 25.22 18.69
C PRO A 242 15.72 24.62 17.30
N LYS A 243 14.98 23.56 16.94
CA LYS A 243 15.09 22.86 15.66
C LYS A 243 14.79 23.78 14.47
N THR A 244 13.70 24.55 14.56
CA THR A 244 13.32 25.53 13.53
C THR A 244 14.36 26.62 13.37
N SER A 245 14.88 27.18 14.49
CA SER A 245 15.91 28.22 14.46
C SER A 245 17.19 27.72 13.79
N GLN A 246 17.58 26.48 14.06
CA GLN A 246 18.70 25.83 13.41
C GLN A 246 18.48 25.61 11.92
N ALA A 247 17.32 25.09 11.53
CA ALA A 247 16.97 24.84 10.12
C ALA A 247 16.97 26.13 9.29
N LEU A 248 16.45 27.24 9.85
CA LEU A 248 16.40 28.54 9.20
C LEU A 248 17.69 29.37 9.35
N ILE A 249 18.65 28.88 10.15
CA ILE A 249 19.92 29.60 10.46
C ILE A 249 19.66 30.99 11.04
N ILE A 250 18.70 31.12 11.97
CA ILE A 250 18.33 32.39 12.62
C ILE A 250 18.36 32.21 14.16
N HIS A 251 18.48 33.36 14.85
CA HIS A 251 18.40 33.36 16.30
C HIS A 251 16.96 33.11 16.78
N ARG A 252 16.81 32.46 17.94
CA ARG A 252 15.52 32.16 18.57
C ARG A 252 14.60 33.39 18.69
N THR A 253 15.16 34.53 19.08
CA THR A 253 14.37 35.78 19.23
C THR A 253 13.82 36.25 17.90
N THR A 254 14.57 36.13 16.82
CA THR A 254 14.13 36.45 15.46
C THR A 254 12.99 35.54 15.02
N LEU A 255 13.09 34.22 15.31
CA LEU A 255 12.02 33.28 15.01
C LEU A 255 10.74 33.65 15.76
N LEU A 256 10.81 33.89 17.07
CA LEU A 256 9.63 34.26 17.87
C LEU A 256 8.98 35.58 17.39
N TYR A 257 9.81 36.57 17.03
CA TYR A 257 9.32 37.80 16.44
C TYR A 257 8.57 37.55 15.13
N ARG A 258 9.16 36.76 14.21
CA ARG A 258 8.54 36.41 12.94
C ARG A 258 7.21 35.68 13.14
N LEU A 259 7.15 34.69 14.03
CA LEU A 259 5.92 33.95 14.31
C LEU A 259 4.80 34.84 14.82
N LYS A 260 5.07 35.75 15.76
CA LYS A 260 4.09 36.73 16.23
C LYS A 260 3.61 37.65 15.10
N LYS A 261 4.53 38.06 14.22
CA LYS A 261 4.19 38.90 13.07
C LYS A 261 3.31 38.15 12.07
N ILE A 262 3.62 36.87 11.81
CA ILE A 262 2.81 35.98 10.95
C ILE A 262 1.39 35.86 11.50
N GLU A 263 1.22 35.50 12.76
CA GLU A 263 -0.10 35.37 13.38
C GLU A 263 -0.94 36.66 13.24
N SER A 264 -0.29 37.81 13.46
CA SER A 264 -0.93 39.12 13.32
C SER A 264 -1.29 39.47 11.87
N LEU A 265 -0.46 39.11 10.88
CA LEU A 265 -0.68 39.43 9.47
C LEU A 265 -1.84 38.64 8.86
N VAL A 266 -1.99 37.39 9.23
CA VAL A 266 -2.97 36.50 8.61
C VAL A 266 -4.09 36.08 9.56
N ASN A 267 -4.16 36.72 10.73
CA ASN A 267 -5.19 36.48 11.74
C ASN A 267 -5.36 34.98 12.07
N LEU A 268 -4.25 34.31 12.33
CA LEU A 268 -4.19 32.91 12.70
C LEU A 268 -3.74 32.72 14.14
N SER A 269 -4.14 31.63 14.77
CA SER A 269 -3.55 31.14 16.01
C SER A 269 -2.81 29.84 15.78
N LEU A 270 -1.49 29.86 15.94
CA LEU A 270 -0.66 28.66 15.85
C LEU A 270 -0.82 27.75 17.08
N ASP A 271 -1.57 28.17 18.09
CA ASP A 271 -1.94 27.33 19.24
C ASP A 271 -3.20 26.51 18.98
N ASP A 272 -4.02 26.86 17.98
CA ASP A 272 -5.19 26.07 17.57
C ASP A 272 -4.78 24.84 16.76
N PRO A 273 -5.06 23.61 17.25
CA PRO A 273 -4.72 22.38 16.54
C PRO A 273 -5.38 22.25 15.16
N GLY A 274 -6.62 22.71 15.02
CA GLY A 274 -7.37 22.65 13.77
C GLY A 274 -6.75 23.55 12.70
N GLN A 275 -6.38 24.78 13.05
CA GLN A 275 -5.69 25.71 12.15
C GLN A 275 -4.33 25.16 11.74
N ARG A 276 -3.56 24.58 12.64
CA ARG A 276 -2.28 23.95 12.31
C ARG A 276 -2.44 22.78 11.34
N LEU A 277 -3.39 21.89 11.59
CA LEU A 277 -3.67 20.77 10.69
C LEU A 277 -4.05 21.27 9.30
N TYR A 278 -4.91 22.28 9.22
CA TYR A 278 -5.32 22.88 7.97
C TYR A 278 -4.14 23.51 7.20
N LEU A 279 -3.26 24.21 7.90
CA LEU A 279 -2.03 24.76 7.30
C LEU A 279 -1.09 23.66 6.80
N LEU A 280 -0.86 22.60 7.59
CA LEU A 280 -0.02 21.47 7.20
C LEU A 280 -0.57 20.72 5.97
N LEU A 281 -1.88 20.46 5.93
CA LEU A 281 -2.53 19.85 4.76
C LEU A 281 -2.43 20.77 3.54
N SER A 282 -2.63 22.07 3.72
CA SER A 282 -2.51 23.06 2.63
C SER A 282 -1.09 23.11 2.08
N LEU A 283 -0.06 23.13 2.93
CA LEU A 283 1.35 23.06 2.52
C LEU A 283 1.65 21.78 1.74
N TYR A 284 1.18 20.64 2.24
CA TYR A 284 1.37 19.34 1.59
C TYR A 284 0.76 19.31 0.19
N VAL A 285 -0.46 19.84 0.04
CA VAL A 285 -1.15 19.94 -1.27
C VAL A 285 -0.43 20.90 -2.20
N MET A 286 0.01 22.08 -1.71
CA MET A 286 0.77 23.05 -2.51
C MET A 286 2.06 22.44 -3.07
N ASP A 287 2.80 21.69 -2.25
CA ASP A 287 4.03 21.00 -2.68
C ASP A 287 3.75 19.97 -3.79
N ARG A 288 2.64 19.25 -3.69
CA ARG A 288 2.25 18.26 -4.71
C ARG A 288 1.77 18.88 -6.01
N ILE A 289 1.04 19.97 -5.95
CA ILE A 289 0.63 20.73 -7.14
C ILE A 289 1.88 21.25 -7.89
N GLN A 290 2.87 21.77 -7.17
CA GLN A 290 4.13 22.23 -7.76
C GLN A 290 4.96 21.10 -8.37
N SER A 291 4.90 19.90 -7.78
CA SER A 291 5.60 18.70 -8.26
C SER A 291 4.88 17.99 -9.43
N GLY A 292 3.73 18.51 -9.89
CA GLY A 292 2.93 17.86 -10.95
C GLY A 292 2.22 16.58 -10.52
N GLY A 293 2.15 16.29 -9.20
CA GLY A 293 1.62 15.06 -8.63
C GLY A 293 0.09 15.02 -8.44
N VAL A 294 -0.62 16.10 -8.70
CA VAL A 294 -2.10 16.15 -8.68
C VAL A 294 -2.57 16.43 -10.09
N PRO A 295 -3.40 15.58 -10.72
CA PRO A 295 -3.95 15.88 -12.04
C PRO A 295 -4.84 17.13 -11.94
N ARG A 296 -4.47 18.19 -12.69
CA ARG A 296 -5.40 19.30 -12.94
C ARG A 296 -6.56 18.72 -13.72
N LYS A 297 -7.76 18.73 -13.17
CA LYS A 297 -8.97 18.57 -13.99
C LYS A 297 -9.03 19.81 -14.90
N GLU A 298 -8.76 19.61 -16.18
CA GLU A 298 -9.20 20.55 -17.19
C GLU A 298 -10.71 20.72 -17.02
N GLN A 299 -11.14 21.94 -16.84
CA GLN A 299 -12.55 22.29 -16.90
C GLN A 299 -13.01 21.97 -18.34
N ASP A 300 -13.72 20.85 -18.52
CA ASP A 300 -14.60 20.69 -19.67
C ASP A 300 -15.70 21.74 -19.55
N ILE A 301 -15.36 22.96 -19.98
CA ILE A 301 -16.36 23.92 -20.43
C ILE A 301 -16.77 23.41 -21.82
N SER A 302 -17.62 22.40 -21.88
CA SER A 302 -18.40 22.13 -23.07
C SER A 302 -19.35 23.33 -23.22
N GLU A 303 -18.96 24.25 -24.06
CA GLU A 303 -19.86 25.22 -24.67
C GLU A 303 -21.06 24.42 -25.23
N ASN A 304 -22.19 24.60 -24.62
CA ASN A 304 -23.47 24.18 -25.16
C ASN A 304 -23.90 25.27 -26.15
N PRO A 305 -23.86 25.05 -27.48
CA PRO A 305 -24.45 26.00 -28.40
C PRO A 305 -25.97 25.78 -28.38
N LEU A 306 -26.65 26.72 -27.74
CA LEU A 306 -28.06 26.95 -28.04
C LEU A 306 -28.20 27.32 -29.52
N HIS A 307 -28.83 26.44 -30.27
CA HIS A 307 -29.74 26.76 -31.39
C HIS A 307 -30.72 25.64 -31.61
#